data_ab54caeb633b393d8c61190ead8d43f5
#
_entry.id   ab54caeb633b393d8c61190ead8d43f5
#
_cell.length_a   1.000
_cell.length_b   1.000
_cell.length_c   1.000
_cell.angle_alpha   90.00
_cell.angle_beta   90.00
_cell.angle_gamma   90.00
#
_symmetry.space_group_name_H-M   'P 1'
#
loop_
_entity.id
_entity.type
_entity.pdbx_description
1 polymer ?
#
loop_
_entity_poly.entity_id
_entity_poly.type
_entity_poly.pdbx_seq_one_letter_code
_entity_poly.pdbx_strand_id
1 'polypeptide(L)'
;MENSKNHPQINFGKTGVLIINLGTPDSTSWLDIRKYLKEFLSDRRVIEVNPILWQIILNIFILNFRPSKTAKAYKEIWMKKENISPLLYYTREQANKLSNLISEKNVVVDFAMRYGNPSIKSKIYKLHQMGCENLVILPLYPQYAAALSLIHISEPTRR
;
A
#
# COMPACT_ATOMS: atom_id res chain seq x y z
N MET A 1 -15.82 -33.43 -18.21
CA MET A 1 -15.12 -33.40 -16.92
C MET A 1 -16.17 -33.58 -15.84
N GLU A 2 -16.25 -34.78 -15.25
CA GLU A 2 -17.20 -35.06 -14.18
C GLU A 2 -16.78 -34.34 -12.92
N ASN A 3 -17.60 -33.41 -12.45
CA ASN A 3 -17.47 -32.84 -11.12
C ASN A 3 -17.67 -33.97 -10.10
N SER A 4 -16.60 -34.28 -9.37
CA SER A 4 -16.65 -35.19 -8.23
C SER A 4 -17.65 -34.68 -7.20
N LYS A 5 -18.82 -35.28 -7.13
CA LYS A 5 -19.92 -34.97 -6.21
C LYS A 5 -19.58 -35.25 -4.72
N ASN A 6 -18.37 -35.70 -4.41
CA ASN A 6 -17.93 -36.11 -3.07
C ASN A 6 -16.82 -35.21 -2.47
N HIS A 7 -16.61 -34.04 -3.03
CA HIS A 7 -15.69 -33.09 -2.37
C HIS A 7 -16.45 -32.40 -1.24
N PRO A 8 -15.92 -32.39 0.01
CA PRO A 8 -16.55 -31.63 1.09
C PRO A 8 -16.68 -30.16 0.64
N GLN A 9 -17.84 -29.56 0.89
CA GLN A 9 -18.05 -28.15 0.62
C GLN A 9 -17.03 -27.36 1.45
N ILE A 10 -16.03 -26.80 0.78
CA ILE A 10 -15.11 -25.88 1.41
C ILE A 10 -15.88 -24.57 1.59
N ASN A 11 -16.38 -24.32 2.77
CA ASN A 11 -16.88 -23.01 3.16
C ASN A 11 -15.66 -22.08 3.22
N PHE A 12 -15.36 -21.43 2.10
CA PHE A 12 -14.40 -20.34 2.10
C PHE A 12 -15.00 -19.23 2.96
N GLY A 13 -14.38 -18.95 4.09
CA GLY A 13 -14.67 -17.76 4.88
C GLY A 13 -14.54 -16.49 4.03
N LYS A 14 -14.95 -15.39 4.58
CA LYS A 14 -14.90 -14.10 3.88
C LYS A 14 -13.48 -13.78 3.43
N THR A 15 -13.29 -13.36 2.20
CA THR A 15 -11.98 -13.05 1.61
C THR A 15 -11.81 -11.54 1.46
N GLY A 16 -10.76 -10.99 2.05
CA GLY A 16 -10.33 -9.62 1.83
C GLY A 16 -9.36 -9.54 0.64
N VAL A 17 -9.63 -8.70 -0.34
CA VAL A 17 -8.70 -8.34 -1.42
C VAL A 17 -8.13 -6.96 -1.12
N LEU A 18 -6.85 -6.89 -0.81
CA LEU A 18 -6.16 -5.66 -0.48
C LEU A 18 -5.23 -5.24 -1.63
N ILE A 19 -5.62 -4.17 -2.32
CA ILE A 19 -4.81 -3.54 -3.35
C ILE A 19 -3.78 -2.64 -2.66
N ILE A 20 -2.49 -2.79 -3.01
CA ILE A 20 -1.40 -2.03 -2.39
C ILE A 20 -0.67 -1.21 -3.44
N ASN A 21 -0.48 0.08 -3.16
CA ASN A 21 0.36 0.96 -3.96
C ASN A 21 1.47 1.59 -3.09
N LEU A 22 2.43 2.27 -3.75
CA LEU A 22 3.63 2.82 -3.11
C LEU A 22 3.28 3.75 -1.96
N GLY A 23 2.40 4.69 -2.20
CA GLY A 23 2.01 5.68 -1.23
C GLY A 23 2.29 7.12 -1.64
N THR A 24 1.78 8.03 -0.82
CA THR A 24 1.79 9.46 -1.08
C THR A 24 1.63 10.22 0.22
N PRO A 25 2.07 11.48 0.32
CA PRO A 25 1.82 12.31 1.50
C PRO A 25 0.32 12.59 1.68
N ASP A 26 -0.09 12.81 2.93
CA ASP A 26 -1.48 13.11 3.27
C ASP A 26 -1.94 14.48 2.74
N SER A 27 -1.02 15.44 2.64
CA SER A 27 -1.26 16.75 2.05
C SER A 27 0.02 17.33 1.42
N THR A 28 -0.09 18.50 0.80
CA THR A 28 1.05 19.24 0.25
C THR A 28 1.72 20.16 1.30
N SER A 29 1.36 20.03 2.59
CA SER A 29 2.00 20.76 3.66
C SER A 29 3.45 20.30 3.86
N TRP A 30 4.30 21.19 4.36
CA TRP A 30 5.69 20.85 4.65
C TRP A 30 5.82 19.68 5.66
N LEU A 31 4.93 19.66 6.67
CA LEU A 31 4.95 18.62 7.72
C LEU A 31 4.55 17.25 7.17
N ASP A 32 3.50 17.17 6.36
CA ASP A 32 3.03 15.90 5.80
C ASP A 32 4.02 15.36 4.78
N ILE A 33 4.60 16.21 3.95
CA ILE A 33 5.69 15.84 3.05
C ILE A 33 6.91 15.34 3.84
N ARG A 34 7.28 16.02 4.92
CA ARG A 34 8.40 15.61 5.77
C ARG A 34 8.16 14.26 6.42
N LYS A 35 6.95 14.02 6.92
CA LYS A 35 6.52 12.74 7.51
C LYS A 35 6.60 11.62 6.49
N TYR A 36 6.04 11.83 5.31
CA TYR A 36 6.08 10.87 4.21
C TYR A 36 7.51 10.56 3.77
N LEU A 37 8.34 11.58 3.54
CA LEU A 37 9.74 11.40 3.17
C LEU A 37 10.54 10.66 4.25
N LYS A 38 10.27 10.93 5.53
CA LYS A 38 10.91 10.21 6.63
C LYS A 38 10.57 8.72 6.60
N GLU A 39 9.29 8.38 6.46
CA GLU A 39 8.84 6.99 6.40
C GLU A 39 9.45 6.28 5.19
N PHE A 40 9.35 6.87 4.01
CA PHE A 40 9.86 6.32 2.76
C PHE A 40 11.37 6.13 2.74
N LEU A 41 12.14 7.15 3.14
CA LEU A 41 13.60 7.14 3.08
C LEU A 41 14.24 6.44 4.30
N SER A 42 13.47 6.11 5.34
CA SER A 42 13.96 5.29 6.46
C SER A 42 13.89 3.79 6.18
N ASP A 43 13.19 3.38 5.13
CA ASP A 43 13.11 1.96 4.77
C ASP A 43 14.44 1.51 4.14
N ARG A 44 15.10 0.53 4.78
CA ARG A 44 16.39 -0.04 4.35
C ARG A 44 16.32 -0.70 2.97
N ARG A 45 15.12 -1.08 2.52
CA ARG A 45 14.89 -1.66 1.20
C ARG A 45 14.90 -0.62 0.09
N VAL A 46 14.75 0.65 0.46
CA VAL A 46 14.82 1.79 -0.48
C VAL A 46 16.25 2.34 -0.57
N ILE A 47 16.96 2.34 0.56
CA ILE A 47 18.30 2.93 0.69
C ILE A 47 19.26 1.90 1.28
N GLU A 48 20.16 1.39 0.47
CA GLU A 48 21.19 0.39 0.82
C GLU A 48 22.50 1.05 1.30
N VAL A 49 22.40 1.95 2.29
CA VAL A 49 23.56 2.64 2.89
C VAL A 49 23.66 2.26 4.38
N ASN A 50 24.85 2.48 4.97
CA ASN A 50 25.02 2.28 6.41
C ASN A 50 23.91 3.02 7.19
N PRO A 51 23.10 2.30 8.00
CA PRO A 51 21.88 2.87 8.57
C PRO A 51 22.14 3.99 9.54
N ILE A 52 23.24 3.96 10.30
CA ILE A 52 23.55 5.00 11.28
C ILE A 52 23.91 6.31 10.56
N LEU A 53 24.81 6.22 9.59
CA LEU A 53 25.22 7.38 8.79
C LEU A 53 24.04 7.94 8.01
N TRP A 54 23.21 7.06 7.43
CA TRP A 54 22.03 7.46 6.69
C TRP A 54 21.01 8.20 7.56
N GLN A 55 20.73 7.73 8.78
CA GLN A 55 19.81 8.39 9.69
C GLN A 55 20.29 9.81 10.08
N ILE A 56 21.58 10.01 10.23
CA ILE A 56 22.14 11.34 10.48
C ILE A 56 21.90 12.25 9.27
N ILE A 57 22.28 11.81 8.07
CA ILE A 57 22.08 12.57 6.83
C ILE A 57 20.59 12.85 6.59
N LEU A 58 19.73 11.86 6.77
CA LEU A 58 18.30 11.98 6.58
C LEU A 58 17.70 13.06 7.49
N ASN A 59 17.96 13.00 8.80
CA ASN A 59 17.33 13.88 9.76
C ASN A 59 17.92 15.31 9.75
N ILE A 60 19.22 15.46 9.55
CA ILE A 60 19.89 16.77 9.58
C ILE A 60 19.75 17.51 8.25
N PHE A 61 19.94 16.82 7.13
CA PHE A 61 19.99 17.48 5.82
C PHE A 61 18.70 17.26 5.02
N ILE A 62 18.35 16.01 4.73
CA ILE A 62 17.29 15.72 3.75
C ILE A 62 15.94 16.22 4.24
N LEU A 63 15.56 15.90 5.46
CA LEU A 63 14.24 16.25 6.02
C LEU A 63 14.07 17.75 6.37
N ASN A 64 15.13 18.54 6.32
CA ASN A 64 15.04 19.99 6.51
C ASN A 64 14.93 20.75 5.18
N PHE A 65 15.62 20.31 4.13
CA PHE A 65 15.67 21.04 2.87
C PHE A 65 14.76 20.46 1.78
N ARG A 66 14.66 19.14 1.67
CA ARG A 66 13.92 18.48 0.60
C ARG A 66 12.39 18.66 0.68
N PRO A 67 11.74 18.73 1.86
CA PRO A 67 10.29 18.84 1.92
C PRO A 67 9.72 20.04 1.19
N SER A 68 10.38 21.21 1.25
CA SER A 68 9.91 22.43 0.57
C SER A 68 9.90 22.29 -0.95
N LYS A 69 10.95 21.69 -1.53
CA LYS A 69 11.04 21.42 -2.97
C LYS A 69 10.01 20.35 -3.39
N THR A 70 9.89 19.29 -2.61
CA THR A 70 8.95 18.21 -2.86
C THR A 70 7.50 18.69 -2.75
N ALA A 71 7.18 19.54 -1.77
CA ALA A 71 5.86 20.15 -1.61
C ALA A 71 5.43 20.97 -2.83
N LYS A 72 6.35 21.72 -3.44
CA LYS A 72 6.08 22.46 -4.69
C LYS A 72 5.69 21.50 -5.82
N ALA A 73 6.47 20.45 -6.04
CA ALA A 73 6.18 19.46 -7.07
C ALA A 73 4.83 18.75 -6.85
N TYR A 74 4.53 18.38 -5.60
CA TYR A 74 3.22 17.79 -5.28
C TYR A 74 2.05 18.77 -5.51
N LYS A 75 2.23 20.08 -5.23
CA LYS A 75 1.19 21.11 -5.48
C LYS A 75 0.84 21.23 -6.96
N GLU A 76 1.79 21.02 -7.86
CA GLU A 76 1.57 21.10 -9.32
C GLU A 76 0.67 19.97 -9.82
N ILE A 77 0.82 18.76 -9.26
CA ILE A 77 0.04 17.58 -9.67
C ILE A 77 -1.17 17.30 -8.78
N TRP A 78 -1.34 18.06 -7.69
CA TRP A 78 -2.40 17.80 -6.70
C TRP A 78 -3.78 18.02 -7.28
N MET A 79 -4.66 17.05 -7.10
CA MET A 79 -6.05 17.15 -7.56
C MET A 79 -6.84 18.12 -6.67
N LYS A 80 -6.96 19.36 -7.13
CA LYS A 80 -7.53 20.47 -6.33
C LYS A 80 -8.97 20.22 -5.89
N LYS A 81 -9.76 19.57 -6.73
CA LYS A 81 -11.19 19.30 -6.48
C LYS A 81 -11.36 18.28 -5.35
N GLU A 82 -10.62 17.21 -5.41
CA GLU A 82 -10.67 16.09 -4.44
C GLU A 82 -9.75 16.32 -3.23
N ASN A 83 -8.83 17.28 -3.35
CA ASN A 83 -7.79 17.61 -2.37
C ASN A 83 -6.91 16.41 -1.98
N ILE A 84 -6.56 15.58 -2.97
CA ILE A 84 -5.71 14.39 -2.79
C ILE A 84 -4.71 14.25 -3.93
N SER A 85 -3.70 13.39 -3.74
CA SER A 85 -2.76 13.07 -4.81
C SER A 85 -3.41 12.21 -5.90
N PRO A 86 -2.97 12.31 -7.17
CA PRO A 86 -3.44 11.42 -8.23
C PRO A 86 -3.24 9.95 -7.92
N LEU A 87 -2.11 9.58 -7.31
CA LEU A 87 -1.85 8.18 -6.94
C LEU A 87 -2.91 7.63 -5.98
N LEU A 88 -3.27 8.39 -4.95
CA LEU A 88 -4.31 7.99 -4.01
C LEU A 88 -5.69 7.92 -4.68
N TYR A 89 -6.00 8.92 -5.51
CA TYR A 89 -7.27 8.96 -6.24
C TYR A 89 -7.44 7.72 -7.12
N TYR A 90 -6.49 7.47 -8.02
CA TYR A 90 -6.61 6.35 -8.96
C TYR A 90 -6.54 4.99 -8.26
N THR A 91 -5.75 4.83 -7.20
CA THR A 91 -5.73 3.58 -6.42
C THR A 91 -7.10 3.31 -5.79
N ARG A 92 -7.75 4.34 -5.23
CA ARG A 92 -9.10 4.23 -4.68
C ARG A 92 -10.12 3.87 -5.75
N GLU A 93 -10.07 4.54 -6.91
CA GLU A 93 -10.96 4.25 -8.02
C GLU A 93 -10.79 2.84 -8.57
N GLN A 94 -9.56 2.34 -8.65
CA GLN A 94 -9.29 0.95 -9.04
C GLN A 94 -9.90 -0.05 -8.04
N ALA A 95 -9.75 0.20 -6.73
CA ALA A 95 -10.37 -0.62 -5.71
C ALA A 95 -11.91 -0.61 -5.80
N ASN A 96 -12.51 0.56 -6.00
CA ASN A 96 -13.96 0.71 -6.17
C ASN A 96 -14.47 -0.04 -7.41
N LYS A 97 -13.79 0.13 -8.55
CA LYS A 97 -14.15 -0.56 -9.79
C LYS A 97 -14.02 -2.08 -9.65
N LEU A 98 -12.94 -2.55 -9.03
CA LEU A 98 -12.77 -3.99 -8.77
C LEU A 98 -13.87 -4.52 -7.84
N SER A 99 -14.21 -3.79 -6.78
CA SER A 99 -15.30 -4.15 -5.88
C SER A 99 -16.65 -4.27 -6.60
N ASN A 100 -16.91 -3.37 -7.57
CA ASN A 100 -18.14 -3.41 -8.37
C ASN A 100 -18.18 -4.55 -9.39
N LEU A 101 -17.02 -5.01 -9.86
CA LEU A 101 -16.92 -6.14 -10.79
C LEU A 101 -17.05 -7.49 -10.09
N ILE A 102 -16.66 -7.57 -8.83
CA ILE A 102 -16.75 -8.81 -8.04
C ILE A 102 -18.15 -8.88 -7.44
N SER A 103 -18.98 -9.75 -8.01
CA SER A 103 -20.38 -9.94 -7.56
C SER A 103 -20.51 -10.86 -6.33
N GLU A 104 -19.43 -11.45 -5.87
CA GLU A 104 -19.42 -12.42 -4.78
C GLU A 104 -19.58 -11.74 -3.42
N LYS A 105 -20.62 -12.11 -2.67
CA LYS A 105 -20.94 -11.54 -1.34
C LYS A 105 -19.87 -11.76 -0.28
N ASN A 106 -19.01 -12.77 -0.47
CA ASN A 106 -17.97 -13.14 0.48
C ASN A 106 -16.61 -12.48 0.20
N VAL A 107 -16.54 -11.57 -0.79
CA VAL A 107 -15.32 -10.85 -1.14
C VAL A 107 -15.44 -9.38 -0.76
N VAL A 108 -14.46 -8.86 -0.03
CA VAL A 108 -14.34 -7.45 0.35
C VAL A 108 -13.07 -6.88 -0.27
N VAL A 109 -13.22 -5.87 -1.13
CA VAL A 109 -12.08 -5.18 -1.73
C VAL A 109 -11.79 -3.89 -0.97
N ASP A 110 -10.53 -3.66 -0.60
CA ASP A 110 -10.06 -2.39 -0.03
C ASP A 110 -8.66 -2.08 -0.59
N PHE A 111 -8.13 -0.91 -0.30
CA PHE A 111 -6.80 -0.51 -0.73
C PHE A 111 -5.95 0.02 0.42
N ALA A 112 -4.64 -0.06 0.28
CA ALA A 112 -3.68 0.48 1.23
C ALA A 112 -2.47 1.09 0.53
N MET A 113 -1.75 1.90 1.27
CA MET A 113 -0.48 2.48 0.86
C MET A 113 0.67 1.85 1.65
N ARG A 114 1.78 1.58 0.96
CA ARG A 114 3.00 1.07 1.60
C ARG A 114 3.59 2.12 2.54
N TYR A 115 3.56 3.39 2.09
CA TYR A 115 3.99 4.55 2.87
C TYR A 115 2.87 5.58 2.91
N GLY A 116 2.65 6.18 4.07
CA GLY A 116 1.54 7.11 4.31
C GLY A 116 0.20 6.40 4.57
N ASN A 117 -0.91 7.05 4.23
CA ASN A 117 -2.27 6.60 4.56
C ASN A 117 -3.13 6.31 3.34
N PRO A 118 -4.08 5.35 3.46
CA PRO A 118 -4.29 4.43 4.58
C PRO A 118 -3.20 3.35 4.65
N SER A 119 -2.69 3.05 5.84
CA SER A 119 -1.61 2.10 6.00
C SER A 119 -2.08 0.64 5.82
N ILE A 120 -1.16 -0.24 5.37
CA ILE A 120 -1.43 -1.68 5.24
C ILE A 120 -1.94 -2.27 6.56
N LYS A 121 -1.27 -1.93 7.69
CA LYS A 121 -1.65 -2.42 9.01
C LYS A 121 -3.10 -2.06 9.36
N SER A 122 -3.50 -0.81 9.17
CA SER A 122 -4.86 -0.35 9.48
C SER A 122 -5.92 -1.06 8.64
N LYS A 123 -5.60 -1.31 7.36
CA LYS A 123 -6.54 -1.97 6.44
C LYS A 123 -6.65 -3.47 6.69
N ILE A 124 -5.57 -4.16 7.00
CA ILE A 124 -5.61 -5.58 7.41
C ILE A 124 -6.46 -5.73 8.67
N TYR A 125 -6.24 -4.86 9.67
CA TYR A 125 -7.04 -4.88 10.90
C TYR A 125 -8.54 -4.65 10.61
N LYS A 126 -8.87 -3.69 9.75
CA LYS A 126 -10.25 -3.43 9.31
C LYS A 126 -10.88 -4.65 8.63
N LEU A 127 -10.17 -5.28 7.69
CA LEU A 127 -10.65 -6.47 6.98
C LEU A 127 -10.88 -7.64 7.96
N HIS A 128 -9.99 -7.82 8.93
CA HIS A 128 -10.18 -8.82 10.00
C HIS A 128 -11.44 -8.53 10.83
N GLN A 129 -11.67 -7.27 11.24
CA GLN A 129 -12.90 -6.90 11.95
C GLN A 129 -14.17 -7.12 11.12
N MET A 130 -14.09 -7.06 9.80
CA MET A 130 -15.18 -7.38 8.88
C MET A 130 -15.41 -8.89 8.70
N GLY A 131 -14.65 -9.72 9.42
CA GLY A 131 -14.73 -11.18 9.38
C GLY A 131 -14.03 -11.82 8.17
N CYS A 132 -13.05 -11.14 7.56
CA CYS A 132 -12.23 -11.74 6.52
C CYS A 132 -11.23 -12.72 7.15
N GLU A 133 -11.32 -13.99 6.77
CA GLU A 133 -10.43 -15.08 7.21
C GLU A 133 -9.28 -15.28 6.22
N ASN A 134 -9.50 -14.96 4.96
CA ASN A 134 -8.52 -15.04 3.89
C ASN A 134 -8.15 -13.64 3.41
N LEU A 135 -6.88 -13.45 3.05
CA LEU A 135 -6.38 -12.19 2.52
C LEU A 135 -5.60 -12.42 1.22
N VAL A 136 -6.07 -11.76 0.16
CA VAL A 136 -5.36 -11.66 -1.11
C VAL A 136 -4.71 -10.29 -1.21
N ILE A 137 -3.40 -10.23 -1.41
CA ILE A 137 -2.66 -8.98 -1.57
C ILE A 137 -2.32 -8.80 -3.05
N LEU A 138 -2.74 -7.66 -3.61
CA LEU A 138 -2.51 -7.29 -5.00
C LEU A 138 -1.65 -6.01 -5.09
N PRO A 139 -0.33 -6.12 -5.32
CA PRO A 139 0.52 -4.96 -5.56
C PRO A 139 0.25 -4.36 -6.96
N LEU A 140 0.11 -3.03 -7.02
CA LEU A 140 -0.20 -2.31 -8.26
C LEU A 140 1.03 -1.77 -8.99
N TYR A 141 2.16 -2.43 -8.90
CA TYR A 141 3.30 -2.02 -9.71
C TYR A 141 3.84 -3.16 -10.54
N PRO A 142 4.26 -2.84 -11.78
CA PRO A 142 4.55 -3.85 -12.78
C PRO A 142 5.94 -4.49 -12.64
N GLN A 143 6.79 -4.02 -11.74
CA GLN A 143 8.18 -4.45 -11.63
C GLN A 143 8.52 -4.91 -10.21
N TYR A 144 9.49 -5.82 -10.11
CA TYR A 144 10.08 -6.21 -8.85
C TYR A 144 10.74 -5.00 -8.19
N ALA A 145 10.30 -4.66 -6.99
CA ALA A 145 10.93 -3.66 -6.15
C ALA A 145 11.12 -4.22 -4.75
N ALA A 146 12.35 -4.24 -4.24
CA ALA A 146 12.66 -4.81 -2.93
C ALA A 146 11.79 -4.22 -1.80
N ALA A 147 11.50 -2.92 -1.86
CA ALA A 147 10.64 -2.24 -0.90
C ALA A 147 9.18 -2.73 -0.88
N LEU A 148 8.73 -3.36 -1.97
CA LEU A 148 7.34 -3.64 -2.24
C LEU A 148 7.07 -5.13 -2.46
N SER A 149 8.03 -5.85 -3.06
CA SER A 149 7.85 -7.25 -3.48
C SER A 149 8.35 -8.27 -2.46
N LEU A 150 9.14 -7.88 -1.47
CA LEU A 150 9.61 -8.78 -0.41
C LEU A 150 8.48 -9.31 0.50
N ILE A 151 7.27 -8.79 0.38
CA ILE A 151 6.07 -9.38 1.00
C ILE A 151 5.78 -10.78 0.40
N HIS A 152 6.28 -11.08 -0.80
CA HIS A 152 6.06 -12.35 -1.51
C HIS A 152 7.17 -13.38 -1.35
N ILE A 153 8.28 -13.07 -0.65
CA ILE A 153 9.35 -14.03 -0.39
C ILE A 153 9.12 -14.79 0.93
N SER A 154 7.92 -15.24 1.17
CA SER A 154 7.67 -16.41 1.97
C SER A 154 7.14 -17.52 1.05
N GLU A 155 7.96 -17.96 0.11
CA GLU A 155 7.69 -19.25 -0.49
C GLU A 155 7.74 -20.28 0.65
N PRO A 156 6.66 -21.09 0.83
CA PRO A 156 6.79 -22.25 1.70
C PRO A 156 7.87 -23.11 1.07
N THR A 157 9.02 -23.22 1.73
CA THR A 157 10.02 -24.25 1.44
C THR A 157 9.29 -25.59 1.43
N ARG A 158 9.01 -26.12 0.24
CA ARG A 158 8.62 -27.51 0.10
C ARG A 158 9.76 -28.34 0.66
N ARG A 159 9.56 -28.93 1.82
CA ARG A 159 10.25 -30.12 2.26
C ARG A 159 9.54 -31.36 1.70
#